data_66837d949f64e2c1532cea4629525cdf
#
_entry.id   66837d949f64e2c1532cea4629525cdf
#
_cell.length_a   1.000
_cell.length_b   1.000
_cell.length_c   1.000
_cell.angle_alpha   90.00
_cell.angle_beta   90.00
_cell.angle_gamma   90.00
#
_symmetry.space_group_name_H-M   'P 1'
#
loop_
_entity.id
_entity.type
_entity.pdbx_description
1 polymer ?
#
loop_
_entity_poly.entity_id
_entity_poly.type
_entity_poly.pdbx_seq_one_letter_code
_entity_poly.pdbx_strand_id
1 'polypeptide(L)'
;MPSGGKKKHKRPSRKKSGLDSALDQIGDESAAAAIKEFQDLLGQAKGDTSELIRQNAEELERRLVLLKDRKIDKEDFDYFVENQKRDLRVFIDGQPAQDQERAEKLTLHVLEIAVTKVLPILIAMI
;
A
#
# COMPACT_ATOMS: atom_id res chain seq x y z
N MET A 1 -35.84 -10.98 -13.02
CA MET A 1 -35.41 -10.84 -12.67
C MET A 1 -34.88 -10.77 -12.11
N PRO A 2 -34.74 -10.72 -12.18
CA PRO A 2 -34.06 -10.51 -11.65
C PRO A 2 -33.18 -10.29 -11.41
N SER A 3 -33.30 -10.22 -11.67
CA SER A 3 -32.32 -10.02 -11.42
C SER A 3 -31.43 -9.71 -11.31
N GLY A 4 -31.44 -9.53 -11.56
CA GLY A 4 -30.46 -9.21 -11.49
C GLY A 4 -29.56 -9.10 -11.14
N GLY A 5 -29.63 -9.05 -11.30
CA GLY A 5 -28.72 -8.89 -11.01
C GLY A 5 -27.92 -8.82 -10.58
N LYS A 6 -28.16 -8.74 -10.83
CA LYS A 6 -27.50 -8.64 -10.44
C LYS A 6 -26.53 -8.42 -10.15
N LYS A 7 -26.64 -8.24 -10.34
CA LYS A 7 -25.87 -8.05 -9.99
C LYS A 7 -24.92 -7.92 -9.61
N LYS A 8 -24.95 -7.75 -9.74
CA LYS A 8 -24.23 -7.63 -9.25
C LYS A 8 -23.27 -7.79 -8.86
N HIS A 9 -23.24 -7.77 -9.01
CA HIS A 9 -22.53 -7.94 -8.47
C HIS A 9 -21.55 -8.04 -8.27
N LYS A 10 -21.52 -8.12 -8.62
CA LYS A 10 -20.84 -8.13 -8.27
C LYS A 10 -19.83 -8.44 -7.95
N ARG A 11 -19.38 -8.32 -8.03
CA ARG A 11 -18.40 -8.55 -7.64
C ARG A 11 -17.84 -8.71 -6.54
N PRO A 12 -17.59 -9.30 -6.31
CA PRO A 12 -17.19 -9.39 -5.03
C PRO A 12 -16.21 -8.68 -4.58
N SER A 13 -16.69 -8.51 -4.59
CA SER A 13 -16.04 -8.10 -4.26
C SER A 13 -15.22 -7.43 -3.48
N ARG A 14 -14.46 -6.96 -3.89
CA ARG A 14 -13.50 -6.35 -3.03
C ARG A 14 -13.90 -4.90 -2.78
N LYS A 15 -14.03 -4.55 -1.52
CA LYS A 15 -14.30 -3.16 -1.18
C LYS A 15 -13.04 -2.33 -1.33
N LYS A 16 -13.19 -1.12 -1.80
CA LYS A 16 -12.08 -0.18 -1.80
C LYS A 16 -11.81 0.27 -0.37
N SER A 17 -10.53 0.33 0.00
CA SER A 17 -10.14 0.88 1.29
C SER A 17 -10.34 2.40 1.29
N GLY A 18 -10.30 3.01 2.46
CA GLY A 18 -10.34 4.46 2.55
C GLY A 18 -9.17 5.10 1.81
N LEU A 19 -8.03 4.42 1.79
CA LEU A 19 -6.87 4.90 1.05
C LEU A 19 -7.11 4.87 -0.46
N ASP A 20 -7.63 3.74 -0.98
CA ASP A 20 -7.92 3.64 -2.41
C ASP A 20 -8.91 4.70 -2.86
N SER A 21 -9.95 4.93 -2.06
CA SER A 21 -10.94 5.96 -2.39
C SER A 21 -10.32 7.34 -2.44
N ALA A 22 -9.42 7.65 -1.52
CA ALA A 22 -8.75 8.94 -1.50
C ALA A 22 -7.83 9.10 -2.71
N LEU A 23 -7.07 8.05 -3.04
CA LEU A 23 -6.13 8.09 -4.15
C LEU A 23 -6.83 8.16 -5.50
N ASP A 24 -8.01 7.53 -5.61
CA ASP A 24 -8.77 7.55 -6.86
C ASP A 24 -9.28 8.95 -7.21
N GLN A 25 -9.33 9.86 -6.25
CA GLN A 25 -9.83 11.22 -6.48
C GLN A 25 -8.75 12.16 -7.02
N ILE A 26 -7.52 11.68 -7.14
CA ILE A 26 -6.42 12.52 -7.60
C ILE A 26 -6.47 12.65 -9.11
N GLY A 27 -6.55 13.92 -9.58
CA GLY A 27 -6.70 14.17 -10.99
C GLY A 27 -5.41 14.49 -11.75
N ASP A 28 -4.28 14.52 -11.05
CA ASP A 28 -2.99 14.83 -11.66
C ASP A 28 -2.46 13.60 -12.38
N GLU A 29 -2.27 13.71 -13.71
CA GLU A 29 -1.83 12.57 -14.51
C GLU A 29 -0.43 12.08 -14.13
N SER A 30 0.46 13.00 -13.76
CA SER A 30 1.82 12.59 -13.38
C SER A 30 1.81 11.83 -12.07
N ALA A 31 0.89 12.15 -11.17
CA ALA A 31 0.73 11.43 -9.92
C ALA A 31 -0.02 10.12 -10.12
N ALA A 32 -0.94 10.08 -11.09
CA ALA A 32 -1.79 8.91 -11.30
C ALA A 32 -0.99 7.65 -11.61
N ALA A 33 0.07 7.77 -12.42
CA ALA A 33 0.90 6.62 -12.77
C ALA A 33 1.61 6.05 -11.54
N ALA A 34 2.15 6.91 -10.69
CA ALA A 34 2.83 6.48 -9.47
C ALA A 34 1.84 5.85 -8.49
N ILE A 35 0.65 6.41 -8.39
CA ILE A 35 -0.38 5.89 -7.51
C ILE A 35 -0.82 4.51 -7.99
N LYS A 36 -1.00 4.35 -9.30
CA LYS A 36 -1.39 3.06 -9.84
C LYS A 36 -0.32 2.01 -9.59
N GLU A 37 0.94 2.38 -9.77
CA GLU A 37 2.05 1.47 -9.47
C GLU A 37 2.02 1.05 -8.01
N PHE A 38 1.82 2.02 -7.11
CA PHE A 38 1.74 1.74 -5.69
C PHE A 38 0.59 0.78 -5.37
N GLN A 39 -0.60 1.07 -5.91
CA GLN A 39 -1.77 0.25 -5.66
C GLN A 39 -1.59 -1.18 -6.20
N ASP A 40 -1.00 -1.30 -7.39
CA ASP A 40 -0.76 -2.62 -7.98
C ASP A 40 0.20 -3.44 -7.12
N LEU A 41 1.31 -2.84 -6.69
CA LEU A 41 2.30 -3.54 -5.87
C LEU A 41 1.76 -3.86 -4.49
N LEU A 42 1.02 -2.93 -3.90
CA LEU A 42 0.40 -3.17 -2.59
C LEU A 42 -0.57 -4.34 -2.68
N GLY A 43 -1.37 -4.40 -3.75
CA GLY A 43 -2.28 -5.50 -3.97
C GLY A 43 -1.56 -6.83 -4.12
N GLN A 44 -0.45 -6.84 -4.85
CA GLN A 44 0.36 -8.05 -4.99
C GLN A 44 0.91 -8.49 -3.63
N ALA A 45 1.40 -7.53 -2.84
CA ALA A 45 1.96 -7.86 -1.52
C ALA A 45 0.89 -8.41 -0.59
N LYS A 46 -0.32 -7.85 -0.65
CA LYS A 46 -1.43 -8.32 0.20
C LYS A 46 -1.90 -9.71 -0.19
N GLY A 47 -1.59 -10.14 -1.41
CA GLY A 47 -1.94 -11.49 -1.87
C GLY A 47 -0.76 -12.47 -1.86
N ASP A 48 0.38 -12.07 -1.34
CA ASP A 48 1.57 -12.91 -1.37
C ASP A 48 1.44 -14.11 -0.43
N THR A 49 2.21 -15.16 -0.70
CA THR A 49 2.21 -16.35 0.15
C THR A 49 2.94 -16.12 1.47
N SER A 50 3.87 -15.16 1.50
CA SER A 50 4.59 -14.84 2.72
C SER A 50 3.71 -14.02 3.67
N GLU A 51 3.52 -14.54 4.87
CA GLU A 51 2.72 -13.85 5.87
C GLU A 51 3.32 -12.49 6.23
N LEU A 52 4.65 -12.43 6.32
CA LEU A 52 5.30 -11.18 6.68
C LEU A 52 5.10 -10.12 5.59
N ILE A 53 5.18 -10.52 4.32
CA ILE A 53 4.95 -9.58 3.21
C ILE A 53 3.51 -9.07 3.26
N ARG A 54 2.54 -9.97 3.49
CA ARG A 54 1.13 -9.55 3.61
C ARG A 54 0.92 -8.59 4.77
N GLN A 55 1.46 -8.95 5.93
CA GLN A 55 1.28 -8.13 7.13
C GLN A 55 1.93 -6.76 6.98
N ASN A 56 3.11 -6.72 6.35
CA ASN A 56 3.78 -5.44 6.11
C ASN A 56 2.93 -4.54 5.21
N ALA A 57 2.34 -5.11 4.16
CA ALA A 57 1.50 -4.34 3.25
C ALA A 57 0.26 -3.81 3.96
N GLU A 58 -0.38 -4.66 4.77
CA GLU A 58 -1.56 -4.25 5.51
C GLU A 58 -1.25 -3.16 6.54
N GLU A 59 -0.12 -3.29 7.20
CA GLU A 59 0.29 -2.28 8.19
C GLU A 59 0.61 -0.95 7.51
N LEU A 60 1.29 -0.98 6.37
CA LEU A 60 1.59 0.23 5.63
C LEU A 60 0.30 0.94 5.20
N GLU A 61 -0.64 0.17 4.66
CA GLU A 61 -1.93 0.72 4.26
C GLU A 61 -2.64 1.34 5.45
N ARG A 62 -2.66 0.65 6.58
CA ARG A 62 -3.31 1.15 7.79
C ARG A 62 -2.69 2.45 8.26
N ARG A 63 -1.36 2.55 8.23
CA ARG A 63 -0.68 3.78 8.66
C ARG A 63 -0.97 4.95 7.75
N LEU A 64 -1.06 4.69 6.44
CA LEU A 64 -1.39 5.73 5.49
C LEU A 64 -2.83 6.23 5.70
N VAL A 65 -3.76 5.32 6.02
CA VAL A 65 -5.12 5.72 6.34
C VAL A 65 -5.17 6.56 7.61
N LEU A 66 -4.43 6.15 8.63
CA LEU A 66 -4.38 6.92 9.88
C LEU A 66 -3.83 8.32 9.65
N LEU A 67 -2.82 8.43 8.80
CA LEU A 67 -2.25 9.74 8.46
C LEU A 67 -3.28 10.59 7.70
N LYS A 68 -3.95 9.99 6.72
CA LYS A 68 -4.98 10.67 5.95
C LYS A 68 -6.10 11.18 6.86
N ASP A 69 -6.48 10.41 7.84
CA ASP A 69 -7.55 10.75 8.78
C ASP A 69 -7.07 11.60 9.95
N ARG A 70 -5.80 12.00 9.92
CA ARG A 70 -5.18 12.85 10.95
C ARG A 70 -5.15 12.20 12.33
N LYS A 71 -5.11 10.87 12.34
CA LYS A 71 -4.97 10.12 13.61
C LYS A 71 -3.52 10.01 14.03
N ILE A 72 -2.59 10.11 13.09
CA ILE A 72 -1.16 10.20 13.36
C ILE A 72 -0.62 11.35 12.51
N ASP A 73 0.53 11.89 12.90
CA ASP A 73 1.16 12.96 12.14
C ASP A 73 2.32 12.41 11.29
N LYS A 74 2.95 13.30 10.52
CA LYS A 74 4.03 12.91 9.63
C LYS A 74 5.22 12.34 10.42
N GLU A 75 5.51 12.87 11.60
CA GLU A 75 6.60 12.36 12.42
C GLU A 75 6.36 10.91 12.83
N ASP A 76 5.12 10.61 13.24
CA ASP A 76 4.74 9.24 13.60
C ASP A 76 4.95 8.31 12.41
N PHE A 77 4.54 8.75 11.23
CA PHE A 77 4.67 7.95 10.03
C PHE A 77 6.14 7.75 9.67
N ASP A 78 6.96 8.80 9.75
CA ASP A 78 8.39 8.70 9.46
C ASP A 78 9.08 7.73 10.41
N TYR A 79 8.71 7.75 11.68
CA TYR A 79 9.26 6.83 12.67
C TYR A 79 8.91 5.38 12.33
N PHE A 80 7.65 5.15 11.95
CA PHE A 80 7.23 3.83 11.51
C PHE A 80 8.05 3.36 10.31
N VAL A 81 8.27 4.24 9.33
CA VAL A 81 9.01 3.90 8.11
C VAL A 81 10.45 3.50 8.46
N GLU A 82 11.11 4.27 9.33
CA GLU A 82 12.50 3.97 9.69
C GLU A 82 12.61 2.61 10.36
N ASN A 83 11.69 2.29 11.26
CA ASN A 83 11.68 0.99 11.91
C ASN A 83 11.39 -0.14 10.92
N GLN A 84 10.45 0.08 10.00
CA GLN A 84 10.12 -0.92 9.00
C GLN A 84 11.28 -1.19 8.07
N LYS A 85 11.99 -0.15 7.62
CA LYS A 85 13.13 -0.33 6.73
C LYS A 85 14.18 -1.26 7.35
N ARG A 86 14.46 -1.05 8.63
CA ARG A 86 15.44 -1.88 9.33
C ARG A 86 14.99 -3.34 9.40
N ASP A 87 13.74 -3.54 9.81
CA ASP A 87 13.20 -4.89 9.96
C ASP A 87 13.11 -5.60 8.62
N LEU A 88 12.69 -4.88 7.58
CA LEU A 88 12.56 -5.47 6.25
C LEU A 88 13.90 -5.83 5.65
N ARG A 89 14.93 -5.02 5.92
CA ARG A 89 16.27 -5.34 5.42
C ARG A 89 16.74 -6.68 6.00
N VAL A 90 16.52 -6.88 7.30
CA VAL A 90 16.87 -8.16 7.94
C VAL A 90 16.06 -9.30 7.33
N PHE A 91 14.78 -9.09 7.11
CA PHE A 91 13.92 -10.11 6.52
C PHE A 91 14.39 -10.50 5.12
N ILE A 92 14.69 -9.50 4.28
CA ILE A 92 15.10 -9.76 2.89
C ILE A 92 16.43 -10.50 2.86
N ASP A 93 17.37 -10.07 3.67
CA ASP A 93 18.69 -10.69 3.71
C ASP A 93 18.63 -12.16 4.14
N GLY A 94 17.58 -12.53 4.90
CA GLY A 94 17.38 -13.89 5.32
C GLY A 94 16.67 -14.78 4.32
N GLN A 95 16.19 -14.21 3.21
CA GLN A 95 15.46 -14.99 2.21
C GLN A 95 16.40 -15.77 1.30
N PRO A 96 15.96 -16.91 0.75
CA PRO A 96 16.73 -17.58 -0.30
C PRO A 96 16.94 -16.66 -1.49
N ALA A 97 18.04 -16.85 -2.20
CA ALA A 97 18.42 -15.97 -3.30
C ALA A 97 17.28 -15.78 -4.32
N GLN A 98 16.55 -16.86 -4.63
CA GLN A 98 15.48 -16.78 -5.62
C GLN A 98 14.28 -15.94 -5.14
N ASP A 99 14.16 -15.71 -3.85
CA ASP A 99 13.04 -14.95 -3.30
C ASP A 99 13.40 -13.53 -2.92
N GLN A 100 14.69 -13.18 -2.93
CA GLN A 100 15.11 -11.86 -2.44
C GLN A 100 14.57 -10.71 -3.29
N GLU A 101 14.57 -10.88 -4.61
CA GLU A 101 14.08 -9.82 -5.48
C GLU A 101 12.59 -9.57 -5.26
N ARG A 102 11.81 -10.65 -5.17
CA ARG A 102 10.37 -10.52 -4.92
C ARG A 102 10.13 -9.87 -3.55
N ALA A 103 10.87 -10.33 -2.53
CA ALA A 103 10.70 -9.80 -1.17
C ALA A 103 11.02 -8.30 -1.14
N GLU A 104 12.10 -7.90 -1.78
CA GLU A 104 12.48 -6.48 -1.82
C GLU A 104 11.43 -5.65 -2.56
N LYS A 105 10.96 -6.15 -3.71
CA LYS A 105 9.98 -5.44 -4.51
C LYS A 105 8.67 -5.23 -3.75
N LEU A 106 8.20 -6.27 -3.06
CA LEU A 106 6.90 -6.21 -2.39
C LEU A 106 6.95 -5.64 -0.97
N THR A 107 8.13 -5.28 -0.48
CA THR A 107 8.28 -4.66 0.84
C THR A 107 8.97 -3.31 0.75
N LEU A 108 10.29 -3.29 0.60
CA LEU A 108 11.04 -2.02 0.61
C LEU A 108 10.66 -1.10 -0.55
N HIS A 109 10.49 -1.66 -1.74
CA HIS A 109 10.14 -0.83 -2.89
C HIS A 109 8.75 -0.22 -2.73
N VAL A 110 7.78 -1.01 -2.25
CA VAL A 110 6.44 -0.50 -1.96
C VAL A 110 6.51 0.62 -0.92
N LEU A 111 7.29 0.40 0.14
CA LEU A 111 7.46 1.39 1.18
C LEU A 111 8.09 2.67 0.63
N GLU A 112 9.09 2.53 -0.24
CA GLU A 112 9.76 3.67 -0.85
C GLU A 112 8.79 4.49 -1.71
N ILE A 113 7.98 3.82 -2.51
CA ILE A 113 6.97 4.54 -3.32
C ILE A 113 5.99 5.25 -2.42
N ALA A 114 5.59 4.61 -1.32
CA ALA A 114 4.69 5.24 -0.37
C ALA A 114 5.28 6.54 0.16
N VAL A 115 6.55 6.53 0.54
CA VAL A 115 7.20 7.70 1.12
C VAL A 115 7.45 8.78 0.09
N THR A 116 7.93 8.41 -1.10
CA THR A 116 8.38 9.39 -2.09
C THR A 116 7.25 9.89 -3.00
N LYS A 117 6.21 9.10 -3.21
CA LYS A 117 5.15 9.45 -4.16
C LYS A 117 3.79 9.63 -3.50
N VAL A 118 3.39 8.71 -2.63
CA VAL A 118 2.05 8.73 -2.05
C VAL A 118 1.96 9.72 -0.90
N LEU A 119 2.93 9.72 -0.01
CA LEU A 119 2.92 10.57 1.17
C LEU A 119 2.77 12.06 0.83
N PRO A 120 3.56 12.63 -0.11
CA PRO A 120 3.39 14.05 -0.44
C PRO A 120 2.00 14.37 -0.94
N ILE A 121 1.39 13.45 -1.70
CA ILE A 121 0.05 13.64 -2.23
C ILE A 121 -0.96 13.66 -1.10
N LEU A 122 -0.87 12.71 -0.17
CA LEU A 122 -1.79 12.65 0.96
C LEU A 122 -1.68 13.90 1.83
N ILE A 123 -0.46 14.35 2.09
CA ILE A 123 -0.23 15.54 2.90
C ILE A 123 -0.87 16.77 2.24
N ALA A 124 -0.76 16.87 0.92
CA ALA A 124 -1.35 17.98 0.19
C ALA A 124 -2.88 17.97 0.25
N MET A 125 -3.47 16.79 0.45
CA MET A 125 -4.93 16.64 0.53
C MET A 125 -5.48 16.92 1.93
N ILE A 126 -4.64 16.86 2.94
CA ILE A 126 -5.03 17.10 4.32
C ILE A 126 -4.94 18.59 4.63
#